data_f616852faa1196d71b69c85ad5e90419
#
_entry.id   f616852faa1196d71b69c85ad5e90419
#
_cell.length_a   1.000
_cell.length_b   1.000
_cell.length_c   1.000
_cell.angle_alpha   90.00
_cell.angle_beta   90.00
_cell.angle_gamma   90.00
#
_symmetry.space_group_name_H-M   'P 1'
#
loop_
_entity.id
_entity.type
_entity.pdbx_description
1 polymer ?
#
loop_
_entity_poly.entity_id
_entity_poly.type
_entity_poly.pdbx_seq_one_letter_code
_entity_poly.pdbx_strand_id
1 'polypeptide(L)'
;MHLKGLDLNLLVVLDALLAEKNITRTGERIYLSQSATSGALARLREFFGDQLLIQVGQRMELTPLAERLAESVHEFIQRGEAIIEKNQGFRPETSTRTFRVNMSDSSAAVIMTRALGRIRAEAPHVRLEISSIIDEPINEYLERGSLDLIITPSEMISPLHPSERLFEDQFVAVVWSGNPIAQEGMTLDAYLAGGHIVARFSKIIGWALDEVYVARAGYQRSIEVVVSSFSMLINQLIGTNLIATVHERFAHYYSQYVPISIFPSPIPVQPFAVKLQWHRFHTSDAGIQWLRRIFSEVAAELGPLSYNSAPKS
;
A
#
# COMPACT_ATOMS: atom_id res chain seq x y z
N MET A 1 4.86 35.21 -5.58
CA MET A 1 6.22 34.98 -6.08
C MET A 1 6.10 34.49 -7.52
N HIS A 2 6.79 35.10 -8.47
CA HIS A 2 6.65 34.75 -9.89
C HIS A 2 7.98 34.20 -10.41
N LEU A 3 7.94 33.01 -11.00
CA LEU A 3 9.07 32.43 -11.70
C LEU A 3 8.85 32.65 -13.21
N LYS A 4 9.58 33.55 -13.83
CA LYS A 4 9.44 33.90 -15.26
C LYS A 4 7.99 34.22 -15.67
N GLY A 5 7.23 34.90 -14.80
CA GLY A 5 5.82 35.25 -15.05
C GLY A 5 4.77 34.22 -14.58
N LEU A 6 5.18 33.03 -14.14
CA LEU A 6 4.28 32.04 -13.56
C LEU A 6 4.12 32.30 -12.06
N ASP A 7 2.89 32.41 -11.59
CA ASP A 7 2.56 32.40 -10.16
C ASP A 7 2.76 30.98 -9.62
N LEU A 8 3.64 30.82 -8.62
CA LEU A 8 3.98 29.51 -8.05
C LEU A 8 2.76 28.80 -7.44
N ASN A 9 1.74 29.52 -6.99
CA ASN A 9 0.50 28.90 -6.52
C ASN A 9 -0.22 28.14 -7.63
N LEU A 10 -0.03 28.52 -8.90
CA LEU A 10 -0.59 27.77 -10.02
C LEU A 10 0.07 26.40 -10.20
N LEU A 11 1.31 26.21 -9.73
CA LEU A 11 1.97 24.90 -9.77
C LEU A 11 1.32 23.92 -8.76
N VAL A 12 0.83 24.41 -7.62
CA VAL A 12 0.05 23.60 -6.67
C VAL A 12 -1.26 23.12 -7.33
N VAL A 13 -1.94 24.03 -8.05
CA VAL A 13 -3.15 23.67 -8.79
C VAL A 13 -2.84 22.69 -9.92
N LEU A 14 -1.73 22.91 -10.63
CA LEU A 14 -1.28 22.04 -11.71
C LEU A 14 -0.99 20.62 -11.19
N ASP A 15 -0.22 20.48 -10.13
CA ASP A 15 0.06 19.20 -9.49
C ASP A 15 -1.22 18.41 -9.19
N ALA A 16 -2.16 19.07 -8.53
CA ALA A 16 -3.44 18.45 -8.20
C ALA A 16 -4.28 18.12 -9.47
N LEU A 17 -4.27 18.96 -10.51
CA LEU A 17 -4.97 18.68 -11.77
C LEU A 17 -4.38 17.48 -12.51
N LEU A 18 -3.05 17.36 -12.54
CA LEU A 18 -2.34 16.26 -13.19
C LEU A 18 -2.62 14.92 -12.49
N ALA A 19 -2.74 14.94 -11.16
CA ALA A 19 -3.07 13.75 -10.38
C ALA A 19 -4.55 13.34 -10.51
N GLU A 20 -5.48 14.30 -10.33
CA GLU A 20 -6.92 14.01 -10.26
C GLU A 20 -7.60 13.86 -11.63
N LYS A 21 -7.05 14.48 -12.67
CA LYS A 21 -7.63 14.53 -14.03
C LYS A 21 -9.12 14.95 -14.01
N ASN A 22 -9.50 15.77 -13.02
CA ASN A 22 -10.87 16.19 -12.77
C ASN A 22 -10.90 17.51 -12.00
N ILE A 23 -11.51 18.55 -12.59
CA ILE A 23 -11.52 19.92 -12.04
C ILE A 23 -12.21 19.98 -10.67
N THR A 24 -13.33 19.27 -10.49
CA THR A 24 -14.09 19.29 -9.25
C THR A 24 -13.30 18.61 -8.12
N ARG A 25 -12.80 17.40 -8.34
CA ARG A 25 -11.97 16.68 -7.36
C ARG A 25 -10.68 17.44 -7.06
N THR A 26 -10.08 18.09 -8.04
CA THR A 26 -8.93 18.96 -7.82
C THR A 26 -9.27 20.09 -6.85
N GLY A 27 -10.40 20.80 -7.08
CA GLY A 27 -10.83 21.86 -6.17
C GLY A 27 -11.05 21.36 -4.75
N GLU A 28 -11.72 20.22 -4.59
CA GLU A 28 -11.92 19.56 -3.28
C GLU A 28 -10.59 19.24 -2.58
N ARG A 29 -9.63 18.68 -3.32
CA ARG A 29 -8.31 18.30 -2.78
C ARG A 29 -7.51 19.50 -2.26
N ILE A 30 -7.56 20.65 -2.95
CA ILE A 30 -6.77 21.84 -2.60
C ILE A 30 -7.60 22.97 -1.98
N TYR A 31 -8.83 22.67 -1.56
CA TYR A 31 -9.75 23.62 -0.91
C TYR A 31 -10.07 24.88 -1.75
N LEU A 32 -10.20 24.71 -3.06
CA LEU A 32 -10.64 25.74 -3.99
C LEU A 32 -12.05 25.43 -4.53
N SER A 33 -12.79 26.49 -4.89
CA SER A 33 -14.02 26.31 -5.65
C SER A 33 -13.73 25.79 -7.06
N GLN A 34 -14.69 25.09 -7.66
CA GLN A 34 -14.57 24.63 -9.05
C GLN A 34 -14.29 25.79 -10.03
N SER A 35 -14.92 26.96 -9.81
CA SER A 35 -14.69 28.15 -10.63
C SER A 35 -13.26 28.67 -10.49
N ALA A 36 -12.70 28.70 -9.28
CA ALA A 36 -11.31 29.10 -9.03
C ALA A 36 -10.33 28.12 -9.68
N THR A 37 -10.59 26.80 -9.57
CA THR A 37 -9.78 25.77 -10.21
C THR A 37 -9.84 25.86 -11.74
N SER A 38 -11.01 26.11 -12.32
CA SER A 38 -11.16 26.33 -13.77
C SER A 38 -10.42 27.59 -14.24
N GLY A 39 -10.48 28.69 -13.47
CA GLY A 39 -9.73 29.91 -13.76
C GLY A 39 -8.21 29.70 -13.69
N ALA A 40 -7.74 28.93 -12.71
CA ALA A 40 -6.33 28.55 -12.61
C ALA A 40 -5.88 27.69 -13.79
N LEU A 41 -6.68 26.71 -14.22
CA LEU A 41 -6.41 25.90 -15.42
C LEU A 41 -6.33 26.76 -16.68
N ALA A 42 -7.20 27.76 -16.84
CA ALA A 42 -7.15 28.67 -17.98
C ALA A 42 -5.83 29.46 -18.03
N ARG A 43 -5.36 29.97 -16.90
CA ARG A 43 -4.06 30.66 -16.78
C ARG A 43 -2.88 29.74 -17.07
N LEU A 44 -2.95 28.47 -16.62
CA LEU A 44 -1.94 27.46 -16.89
C LEU A 44 -1.87 27.11 -18.38
N ARG A 45 -3.02 26.97 -19.05
CA ARG A 45 -3.12 26.76 -20.51
C ARG A 45 -2.48 27.89 -21.29
N GLU A 46 -2.77 29.12 -20.91
CA GLU A 46 -2.16 30.32 -21.51
C GLU A 46 -0.64 30.34 -21.34
N PHE A 47 -0.16 30.01 -20.11
CA PHE A 47 1.28 30.02 -19.82
C PHE A 47 2.06 28.94 -20.57
N PHE A 48 1.51 27.70 -20.63
CA PHE A 48 2.18 26.57 -21.29
C PHE A 48 1.90 26.48 -22.79
N GLY A 49 0.91 27.24 -23.29
CA GLY A 49 0.46 27.12 -24.69
C GLY A 49 -0.13 25.76 -25.03
N ASP A 50 -0.66 25.05 -24.02
CA ASP A 50 -1.15 23.68 -24.11
C ASP A 50 -2.45 23.51 -23.32
N GLN A 51 -3.34 22.60 -23.76
CA GLN A 51 -4.61 22.34 -23.08
C GLN A 51 -4.43 21.65 -21.75
N LEU A 52 -3.32 20.96 -21.50
CA LEU A 52 -2.94 20.19 -20.31
C LEU A 52 -3.91 19.05 -20.01
N LEU A 53 -5.21 19.31 -20.02
CA LEU A 53 -6.30 18.36 -19.85
C LEU A 53 -7.28 18.49 -21.01
N ILE A 54 -7.55 17.39 -21.71
CA ILE A 54 -8.49 17.29 -22.83
C ILE A 54 -9.60 16.31 -22.50
N GLN A 55 -10.78 16.56 -23.01
CA GLN A 55 -11.89 15.63 -22.84
C GLN A 55 -11.84 14.54 -23.92
N VAL A 56 -11.77 13.28 -23.47
CA VAL A 56 -11.85 12.09 -24.32
C VAL A 56 -13.07 11.27 -23.89
N GLY A 57 -14.12 11.36 -24.66
CA GLY A 57 -15.43 10.78 -24.28
C GLY A 57 -15.99 11.42 -23.01
N GLN A 58 -16.17 10.63 -21.97
CA GLN A 58 -16.65 11.09 -20.65
C GLN A 58 -15.54 11.35 -19.62
N ARG A 59 -14.28 11.20 -20.00
CA ARG A 59 -13.12 11.36 -19.10
C ARG A 59 -12.24 12.51 -19.55
N MET A 60 -11.53 13.08 -18.57
CA MET A 60 -10.45 14.03 -18.85
C MET A 60 -9.14 13.27 -18.86
N GLU A 61 -8.32 13.51 -19.89
CA GLU A 61 -7.00 12.90 -20.07
C GLU A 61 -5.93 13.97 -20.19
N LEU A 62 -4.70 13.62 -19.82
CA LEU A 62 -3.55 14.50 -19.92
C LEU A 62 -3.10 14.63 -21.39
N THR A 63 -2.63 15.81 -21.77
CA THR A 63 -1.88 15.97 -23.02
C THR A 63 -0.47 15.36 -22.87
N PRO A 64 0.22 15.04 -23.98
CA PRO A 64 1.61 14.58 -23.90
C PRO A 64 2.56 15.56 -23.20
N LEU A 65 2.29 16.85 -23.23
CA LEU A 65 3.05 17.85 -22.46
C LEU A 65 2.75 17.72 -20.97
N ALA A 66 1.47 17.60 -20.59
CA ALA A 66 1.06 17.46 -19.21
C ALA A 66 1.63 16.19 -18.56
N GLU A 67 1.67 15.07 -19.29
CA GLU A 67 2.32 13.84 -18.83
C GLU A 67 3.80 14.02 -18.52
N ARG A 68 4.55 14.69 -19.42
CA ARG A 68 5.98 14.99 -19.19
C ARG A 68 6.23 15.96 -18.03
N LEU A 69 5.28 16.85 -17.74
CA LEU A 69 5.39 17.81 -16.64
C LEU A 69 5.07 17.18 -15.28
N ALA A 70 4.28 16.12 -15.24
CA ALA A 70 3.69 15.59 -14.01
C ALA A 70 4.73 15.29 -12.93
N GLU A 71 5.76 14.52 -13.25
CA GLU A 71 6.82 14.19 -12.30
C GLU A 71 7.56 15.42 -11.80
N SER A 72 8.02 16.28 -12.72
CA SER A 72 8.82 17.47 -12.37
C SER A 72 8.04 18.49 -11.54
N VAL A 73 6.75 18.68 -11.84
CA VAL A 73 5.89 19.60 -11.08
C VAL A 73 5.68 19.04 -9.67
N HIS A 74 5.38 17.75 -9.57
CA HIS A 74 5.20 17.09 -8.29
C HIS A 74 6.45 17.17 -7.42
N GLU A 75 7.63 16.84 -7.97
CA GLU A 75 8.90 16.97 -7.26
C GLU A 75 9.16 18.40 -6.77
N PHE A 76 8.83 19.42 -7.59
CA PHE A 76 8.99 20.81 -7.19
C PHE A 76 8.11 21.17 -6.00
N ILE A 77 6.83 20.76 -6.01
CA ILE A 77 5.89 21.00 -4.91
C ILE A 77 6.37 20.31 -3.64
N GLN A 78 6.76 19.04 -3.71
CA GLN A 78 7.28 18.32 -2.55
C GLN A 78 8.53 18.95 -1.93
N ARG A 79 9.46 19.43 -2.78
CA ARG A 79 10.64 20.16 -2.29
C ARG A 79 10.24 21.47 -1.61
N GLY A 80 9.26 22.18 -2.16
CA GLY A 80 8.71 23.40 -1.56
C GLY A 80 8.09 23.13 -0.19
N GLU A 81 7.26 22.13 -0.07
CA GLU A 81 6.64 21.69 1.20
C GLU A 81 7.69 21.30 2.23
N ALA A 82 8.69 20.51 1.85
CA ALA A 82 9.79 20.13 2.73
C ALA A 82 10.60 21.33 3.27
N ILE A 83 10.71 22.44 2.47
CA ILE A 83 11.35 23.69 2.93
C ILE A 83 10.48 24.38 3.97
N ILE A 84 9.17 24.43 3.76
CA ILE A 84 8.21 25.07 4.67
C ILE A 84 8.14 24.29 5.98
N GLU A 85 8.04 22.98 5.92
CA GLU A 85 7.97 22.10 7.10
C GLU A 85 9.25 22.13 7.95
N LYS A 86 10.44 22.23 7.32
CA LYS A 86 11.69 22.44 8.07
C LYS A 86 11.66 23.67 8.98
N ASN A 87 10.87 24.67 8.61
CA ASN A 87 10.79 25.93 9.35
C ASN A 87 9.72 25.90 10.47
N GLN A 88 8.72 25.00 10.39
CA GLN A 88 7.63 24.91 11.38
C GLN A 88 7.76 23.71 12.32
N GLY A 89 8.56 22.70 11.98
CA GLY A 89 8.75 21.46 12.75
C GLY A 89 7.45 20.67 12.92
N PHE A 90 7.44 19.40 12.56
CA PHE A 90 6.31 18.51 12.86
C PHE A 90 6.19 18.35 14.39
N ARG A 91 5.03 18.72 14.93
CA ARG A 91 4.66 18.51 16.34
C ARG A 91 3.50 17.55 16.40
N PRO A 92 3.72 16.30 16.80
CA PRO A 92 2.68 15.28 16.84
C PRO A 92 1.43 15.75 17.59
N GLU A 93 1.61 16.39 18.73
CA GLU A 93 0.53 16.75 19.65
C GLU A 93 -0.48 17.74 19.04
N THR A 94 -0.05 18.58 18.11
CA THR A 94 -0.87 19.63 17.50
C THR A 94 -1.11 19.46 16.01
N SER A 95 -0.43 18.51 15.37
CA SER A 95 -0.53 18.30 13.93
C SER A 95 -1.90 17.76 13.53
N THR A 96 -2.50 18.37 12.52
CA THR A 96 -3.75 17.91 11.87
C THR A 96 -3.47 17.22 10.53
N ARG A 97 -2.21 16.92 10.23
CA ARG A 97 -1.78 16.29 8.98
C ARG A 97 -2.50 14.98 8.71
N THR A 98 -2.84 14.73 7.48
CA THR A 98 -3.33 13.44 7.00
C THR A 98 -2.17 12.68 6.38
N PHE A 99 -1.90 11.47 6.88
CA PHE A 99 -0.95 10.55 6.27
C PHE A 99 -1.69 9.49 5.48
N ARG A 100 -1.27 9.28 4.23
CA ARG A 100 -1.83 8.27 3.32
C ARG A 100 -0.87 7.09 3.24
N VAL A 101 -1.33 5.95 3.73
CA VAL A 101 -0.51 4.73 3.82
C VAL A 101 -1.17 3.61 3.03
N ASN A 102 -0.42 3.04 2.08
CA ASN A 102 -0.86 1.82 1.39
C ASN A 102 -0.25 0.59 2.05
N MET A 103 -1.08 -0.39 2.34
CA MET A 103 -0.68 -1.71 2.82
C MET A 103 -1.81 -2.72 2.61
N SER A 104 -1.47 -4.00 2.48
CA SER A 104 -2.48 -5.04 2.46
C SER A 104 -3.24 -5.11 3.79
N ASP A 105 -4.45 -5.62 3.77
CA ASP A 105 -5.24 -5.87 4.98
C ASP A 105 -4.53 -6.85 5.93
N SER A 106 -3.71 -7.77 5.40
CA SER A 106 -2.87 -8.65 6.23
C SER A 106 -1.79 -7.86 6.98
N SER A 107 -1.08 -6.94 6.32
CA SER A 107 -0.11 -6.07 6.99
C SER A 107 -0.79 -5.13 7.98
N ALA A 108 -1.97 -4.60 7.62
CA ALA A 108 -2.75 -3.74 8.51
C ALA A 108 -3.16 -4.47 9.80
N ALA A 109 -3.62 -5.72 9.72
CA ALA A 109 -3.96 -6.53 10.88
C ALA A 109 -2.76 -6.74 11.83
N VAL A 110 -1.55 -6.88 11.28
CA VAL A 110 -0.32 -7.11 12.06
C VAL A 110 0.23 -5.83 12.68
N ILE A 111 0.31 -4.74 11.90
CA ILE A 111 1.00 -3.50 12.30
C ILE A 111 0.04 -2.45 12.82
N MET A 112 -1.08 -2.15 12.11
CA MET A 112 -1.93 -1.01 12.46
C MET A 112 -2.69 -1.20 13.76
N THR A 113 -3.09 -2.42 14.09
CA THR A 113 -3.78 -2.71 15.36
C THR A 113 -2.95 -2.29 16.58
N ARG A 114 -1.62 -2.32 16.46
CA ARG A 114 -0.68 -1.89 17.52
C ARG A 114 -0.25 -0.44 17.36
N ALA A 115 0.04 -0.01 16.13
CA ALA A 115 0.52 1.34 15.84
C ALA A 115 -0.55 2.40 16.12
N LEU A 116 -1.83 2.12 15.86
CA LEU A 116 -2.91 3.10 15.99
C LEU A 116 -3.05 3.64 17.41
N GLY A 117 -2.89 2.79 18.43
CA GLY A 117 -2.91 3.21 19.83
C GLY A 117 -1.81 4.23 20.15
N ARG A 118 -0.58 3.99 19.68
CA ARG A 118 0.56 4.91 19.86
C ARG A 118 0.38 6.20 19.08
N ILE A 119 -0.06 6.10 17.82
CA ILE A 119 -0.34 7.27 16.99
C ILE A 119 -1.36 8.17 17.68
N ARG A 120 -2.45 7.61 18.21
CA ARG A 120 -3.48 8.38 18.92
C ARG A 120 -3.00 8.98 20.21
N ALA A 121 -2.11 8.31 20.94
CA ALA A 121 -1.52 8.84 22.17
C ALA A 121 -0.55 10.00 21.90
N GLU A 122 0.29 9.91 20.86
CA GLU A 122 1.28 10.93 20.54
C GLU A 122 0.69 12.06 19.67
N ALA A 123 -0.24 11.75 18.77
CA ALA A 123 -0.77 12.67 17.76
C ALA A 123 -2.30 12.55 17.62
N PRO A 124 -3.07 13.05 18.61
CA PRO A 124 -4.52 12.85 18.67
C PRO A 124 -5.29 13.46 17.50
N HIS A 125 -4.74 14.46 16.82
CA HIS A 125 -5.39 15.19 15.74
C HIS A 125 -4.94 14.77 14.34
N VAL A 126 -3.87 13.96 14.24
CA VAL A 126 -3.41 13.38 12.96
C VAL A 126 -4.46 12.45 12.39
N ARG A 127 -4.62 12.47 11.08
CA ARG A 127 -5.49 11.58 10.31
C ARG A 127 -4.69 10.54 9.57
N LEU A 128 -5.24 9.35 9.44
CA LEU A 128 -4.67 8.26 8.64
C LEU A 128 -5.69 7.82 7.60
N GLU A 129 -5.26 7.78 6.35
CA GLU A 129 -5.99 7.15 5.24
C GLU A 129 -5.21 5.88 4.88
N ILE A 130 -5.81 4.71 5.12
CA ILE A 130 -5.18 3.43 4.84
C ILE A 130 -5.91 2.79 3.66
N SER A 131 -5.16 2.43 2.63
CA SER A 131 -5.69 1.77 1.44
C SER A 131 -4.93 0.49 1.15
N SER A 132 -5.62 -0.50 0.56
CA SER A 132 -5.02 -1.74 0.06
C SER A 132 -5.17 -1.89 -1.46
N ILE A 133 -5.74 -0.89 -2.13
CA ILE A 133 -6.01 -0.92 -3.56
C ILE A 133 -4.72 -0.59 -4.31
N ILE A 134 -4.36 -1.46 -5.27
CA ILE A 134 -3.24 -1.27 -6.20
C ILE A 134 -3.81 -1.47 -7.60
N ASP A 135 -4.19 -0.39 -8.26
CA ASP A 135 -4.70 -0.36 -9.64
C ASP A 135 -3.69 0.23 -10.65
N GLU A 136 -2.54 0.71 -10.14
CA GLU A 136 -1.39 1.21 -10.91
C GLU A 136 -0.09 0.68 -10.29
N PRO A 137 1.08 0.80 -10.97
CA PRO A 137 2.38 0.48 -10.39
C PRO A 137 2.61 1.27 -9.09
N ILE A 138 3.06 0.58 -8.05
CA ILE A 138 3.11 1.13 -6.68
C ILE A 138 4.01 2.38 -6.56
N ASN A 139 5.06 2.47 -7.36
CA ASN A 139 5.95 3.63 -7.40
C ASN A 139 5.24 4.90 -7.92
N GLU A 140 4.27 4.79 -8.82
CA GLU A 140 3.55 5.95 -9.35
C GLU A 140 2.75 6.69 -8.29
N TYR A 141 2.25 5.97 -7.27
CA TYR A 141 1.56 6.60 -6.14
C TYR A 141 2.48 7.45 -5.27
N LEU A 142 3.74 7.00 -5.06
CA LEU A 142 4.74 7.80 -4.33
C LEU A 142 5.18 9.00 -5.16
N GLU A 143 5.45 8.80 -6.45
CA GLU A 143 5.90 9.86 -7.37
C GLU A 143 4.87 10.97 -7.55
N ARG A 144 3.57 10.64 -7.49
CA ARG A 144 2.47 11.61 -7.54
C ARG A 144 2.07 12.20 -6.18
N GLY A 145 2.69 11.76 -5.06
CA GLY A 145 2.34 12.16 -3.70
C GLY A 145 0.91 11.81 -3.30
N SER A 146 0.30 10.85 -3.97
CA SER A 146 -1.00 10.31 -3.56
C SER A 146 -0.87 9.37 -2.36
N LEU A 147 0.35 8.89 -2.08
CA LEU A 147 0.70 8.13 -0.89
C LEU A 147 1.96 8.70 -0.23
N ASP A 148 1.97 8.73 1.08
CA ASP A 148 3.13 9.11 1.90
C ASP A 148 4.04 7.92 2.17
N LEU A 149 3.43 6.76 2.48
CA LEU A 149 4.12 5.54 2.86
C LEU A 149 3.48 4.30 2.21
N ILE A 150 4.32 3.31 1.92
CA ILE A 150 3.90 2.01 1.43
C ILE A 150 4.52 0.93 2.31
N ILE A 151 3.70 -0.02 2.79
CA ILE A 151 4.16 -1.22 3.51
C ILE A 151 3.82 -2.44 2.67
N THR A 152 4.86 -3.11 2.17
CA THR A 152 4.70 -4.20 1.18
C THR A 152 5.85 -5.20 1.27
N PRO A 153 5.69 -6.44 0.76
CA PRO A 153 6.80 -7.38 0.59
C PRO A 153 7.95 -6.80 -0.25
N SER A 154 9.17 -7.21 0.08
CA SER A 154 10.40 -6.71 -0.55
C SER A 154 10.42 -6.86 -2.07
N GLU A 155 9.70 -7.82 -2.60
CA GLU A 155 9.58 -8.11 -4.04
C GLU A 155 8.79 -7.06 -4.81
N MET A 156 8.01 -6.24 -4.09
CA MET A 156 7.10 -5.24 -4.66
C MET A 156 7.59 -3.80 -4.49
N ILE A 157 8.73 -3.57 -3.83
CA ILE A 157 9.26 -2.21 -3.64
C ILE A 157 9.88 -1.66 -4.93
N SER A 158 9.79 -0.35 -5.11
CA SER A 158 10.48 0.37 -6.19
C SER A 158 11.97 0.56 -5.83
N PRO A 159 12.92 0.31 -6.74
CA PRO A 159 14.32 0.64 -6.51
C PRO A 159 14.62 2.16 -6.53
N LEU A 160 13.67 2.98 -6.98
CA LEU A 160 13.83 4.44 -7.12
C LEU A 160 13.68 5.19 -5.79
N HIS A 161 13.12 4.54 -4.78
CA HIS A 161 12.78 5.16 -3.51
C HIS A 161 13.45 4.47 -2.32
N PRO A 162 13.80 5.20 -1.25
CA PRO A 162 14.35 4.61 -0.04
C PRO A 162 13.33 3.69 0.64
N SER A 163 13.82 2.64 1.25
CA SER A 163 13.01 1.71 2.03
C SER A 163 13.76 1.22 3.25
N GLU A 164 13.04 0.78 4.27
CA GLU A 164 13.58 0.11 5.44
C GLU A 164 12.81 -1.19 5.70
N ARG A 165 13.50 -2.18 6.28
CA ARG A 165 12.89 -3.43 6.69
C ARG A 165 12.10 -3.20 7.97
N LEU A 166 10.83 -3.64 7.99
CA LEU A 166 10.01 -3.64 9.19
C LEU A 166 10.08 -4.98 9.92
N PHE A 167 9.69 -6.06 9.26
CA PHE A 167 9.66 -7.40 9.85
C PHE A 167 9.83 -8.47 8.78
N GLU A 168 9.99 -9.69 9.23
CA GLU A 168 9.89 -10.89 8.38
C GLU A 168 8.53 -11.55 8.54
N ASP A 169 8.06 -12.14 7.46
CA ASP A 169 6.90 -13.02 7.44
C ASP A 169 7.17 -14.21 6.53
N GLN A 170 6.32 -15.21 6.60
CA GLN A 170 6.38 -16.38 5.73
C GLN A 170 4.98 -16.89 5.42
N PHE A 171 4.86 -17.76 4.42
CA PHE A 171 3.61 -18.38 4.10
C PHE A 171 3.34 -19.61 4.95
N VAL A 172 2.07 -19.77 5.35
CA VAL A 172 1.51 -20.93 6.02
C VAL A 172 0.28 -21.42 5.28
N ALA A 173 -0.03 -22.70 5.40
CA ALA A 173 -1.29 -23.26 4.92
C ALA A 173 -2.36 -23.15 6.02
N VAL A 174 -3.56 -22.75 5.63
CA VAL A 174 -4.69 -22.55 6.55
C VAL A 174 -5.92 -23.24 6.01
N VAL A 175 -6.66 -23.91 6.88
CA VAL A 175 -7.95 -24.51 6.60
C VAL A 175 -8.95 -24.15 7.71
N TRP A 176 -10.23 -24.28 7.45
CA TRP A 176 -11.24 -24.28 8.51
C TRP A 176 -11.00 -25.42 9.50
N SER A 177 -11.19 -25.20 10.80
CA SER A 177 -10.95 -26.22 11.84
C SER A 177 -11.87 -27.46 11.74
N GLY A 178 -12.99 -27.35 11.01
CA GLY A 178 -13.87 -28.47 10.68
C GLY A 178 -13.51 -29.22 9.39
N ASN A 179 -12.46 -28.76 8.66
CA ASN A 179 -11.94 -29.48 7.48
C ASN A 179 -11.26 -30.79 7.93
N PRO A 180 -11.43 -31.94 7.23
CA PRO A 180 -10.72 -33.18 7.56
C PRO A 180 -9.22 -33.03 7.73
N ILE A 181 -8.57 -32.22 6.91
CA ILE A 181 -7.12 -31.91 6.99
C ILE A 181 -6.72 -31.34 8.37
N ALA A 182 -7.64 -30.67 9.07
CA ALA A 182 -7.36 -30.16 10.41
C ALA A 182 -7.06 -31.27 11.43
N GLN A 183 -7.59 -32.48 11.22
CA GLN A 183 -7.38 -33.66 12.04
C GLN A 183 -6.23 -34.55 11.52
N GLU A 184 -6.15 -34.70 10.20
CA GLU A 184 -5.20 -35.59 9.51
C GLU A 184 -3.82 -34.96 9.36
N GLY A 185 -3.72 -33.63 9.36
CA GLY A 185 -2.51 -32.88 9.12
C GLY A 185 -2.34 -32.50 7.65
N MET A 186 -1.60 -31.40 7.41
CA MET A 186 -1.33 -30.88 6.09
C MET A 186 -0.09 -31.57 5.50
N THR A 187 -0.30 -32.43 4.51
CA THR A 187 0.77 -33.03 3.70
C THR A 187 0.88 -32.31 2.35
N LEU A 188 1.99 -32.51 1.63
CA LEU A 188 2.14 -31.98 0.27
C LEU A 188 1.07 -32.53 -0.68
N ASP A 189 0.78 -33.83 -0.59
CA ASP A 189 -0.23 -34.46 -1.43
C ASP A 189 -1.63 -33.91 -1.14
N ALA A 190 -2.00 -33.75 0.13
CA ALA A 190 -3.28 -33.15 0.51
C ALA A 190 -3.38 -31.69 0.03
N TYR A 191 -2.29 -30.93 0.15
CA TYR A 191 -2.23 -29.55 -0.33
C TYR A 191 -2.41 -29.45 -1.84
N LEU A 192 -1.74 -30.31 -2.62
CA LEU A 192 -1.81 -30.26 -4.08
C LEU A 192 -3.12 -30.82 -4.64
N ALA A 193 -3.73 -31.79 -3.95
CA ALA A 193 -5.02 -32.40 -4.33
C ALA A 193 -6.24 -31.55 -3.95
N GLY A 194 -6.08 -30.64 -2.97
CA GLY A 194 -7.16 -29.80 -2.47
C GLY A 194 -7.51 -28.63 -3.37
N GLY A 195 -8.72 -28.10 -3.21
CA GLY A 195 -9.15 -26.84 -3.83
C GLY A 195 -8.63 -25.65 -3.05
N HIS A 196 -8.17 -24.62 -3.76
CA HIS A 196 -7.56 -23.45 -3.14
C HIS A 196 -8.39 -22.18 -3.31
N ILE A 197 -8.35 -21.34 -2.26
CA ILE A 197 -8.81 -19.95 -2.32
C ILE A 197 -7.59 -19.02 -2.26
N VAL A 198 -7.55 -18.02 -3.14
CA VAL A 198 -6.44 -17.06 -3.24
C VAL A 198 -6.93 -15.62 -3.19
N ALA A 199 -6.07 -14.71 -2.68
CA ALA A 199 -6.34 -13.29 -2.65
C ALA A 199 -5.55 -12.56 -3.75
N ARG A 200 -6.24 -11.92 -4.70
CA ARG A 200 -5.65 -11.08 -5.76
C ARG A 200 -6.12 -9.64 -5.60
N PHE A 201 -5.19 -8.75 -5.29
CA PHE A 201 -5.48 -7.34 -4.93
C PHE A 201 -5.52 -6.39 -6.12
N SER A 202 -5.01 -6.82 -7.27
CA SER A 202 -4.86 -5.96 -8.44
C SER A 202 -5.22 -6.70 -9.70
N LYS A 203 -5.89 -5.99 -10.60
CA LYS A 203 -6.14 -6.48 -11.96
C LYS A 203 -4.87 -6.43 -12.83
N ILE A 204 -3.89 -5.60 -12.44
CA ILE A 204 -2.64 -5.39 -13.19
C ILE A 204 -1.63 -6.48 -12.88
N ILE A 205 -1.50 -6.87 -11.60
CA ILE A 205 -0.52 -7.89 -11.17
C ILE A 205 -1.01 -9.31 -11.43
N GLY A 206 -2.31 -9.52 -11.69
CA GLY A 206 -2.90 -10.78 -12.19
C GLY A 206 -2.77 -12.04 -11.31
N TRP A 207 -1.83 -12.06 -10.35
CA TRP A 207 -1.47 -13.20 -9.48
C TRP A 207 -1.23 -12.75 -8.04
N ALA A 208 -1.45 -13.68 -7.11
CA ALA A 208 -1.07 -13.49 -5.72
C ALA A 208 0.41 -13.85 -5.52
N LEU A 209 1.07 -13.26 -4.50
CA LEU A 209 2.48 -13.52 -4.22
C LEU A 209 2.73 -15.01 -3.92
N ASP A 210 1.84 -15.66 -3.20
CA ASP A 210 1.89 -17.09 -2.90
C ASP A 210 1.82 -17.96 -4.16
N GLU A 211 1.05 -17.55 -5.19
CA GLU A 211 0.99 -18.25 -6.48
C GLU A 211 2.36 -18.23 -7.17
N VAL A 212 3.06 -17.09 -7.11
CA VAL A 212 4.42 -16.96 -7.67
C VAL A 212 5.39 -17.90 -6.97
N TYR A 213 5.33 -18.02 -5.65
CA TYR A 213 6.20 -18.92 -4.89
C TYR A 213 5.89 -20.38 -5.19
N VAL A 214 4.62 -20.76 -5.23
CA VAL A 214 4.20 -22.12 -5.58
C VAL A 214 4.70 -22.51 -6.99
N ALA A 215 4.51 -21.63 -7.97
CA ALA A 215 4.98 -21.87 -9.34
C ALA A 215 6.52 -21.93 -9.44
N ARG A 216 7.25 -21.08 -8.72
CA ARG A 216 8.72 -21.13 -8.66
C ARG A 216 9.25 -22.42 -8.03
N ALA A 217 8.51 -23.01 -7.09
CA ALA A 217 8.83 -24.31 -6.51
C ALA A 217 8.48 -25.49 -7.43
N GLY A 218 7.94 -25.23 -8.63
CA GLY A 218 7.60 -26.26 -9.62
C GLY A 218 6.26 -26.94 -9.40
N TYR A 219 5.40 -26.39 -8.54
CA TYR A 219 4.09 -26.96 -8.23
C TYR A 219 2.94 -26.17 -8.89
N GLN A 220 1.83 -26.85 -9.05
CA GLN A 220 0.55 -26.27 -9.45
C GLN A 220 -0.53 -26.71 -8.47
N ARG A 221 -1.53 -25.86 -8.29
CA ARG A 221 -2.69 -26.15 -7.41
C ARG A 221 -3.99 -25.73 -8.08
N SER A 222 -5.09 -26.38 -7.72
CA SER A 222 -6.42 -26.03 -8.22
C SER A 222 -6.94 -24.80 -7.50
N ILE A 223 -7.02 -23.65 -8.22
CA ILE A 223 -7.63 -22.44 -7.67
C ILE A 223 -9.13 -22.49 -7.98
N GLU A 224 -9.96 -22.59 -6.93
CA GLU A 224 -11.41 -22.67 -7.05
C GLU A 224 -12.09 -21.35 -6.75
N VAL A 225 -11.49 -20.54 -5.86
CA VAL A 225 -12.06 -19.26 -5.43
C VAL A 225 -10.99 -18.17 -5.47
N VAL A 226 -11.35 -17.02 -6.02
CA VAL A 226 -10.51 -15.82 -6.03
C VAL A 226 -11.25 -14.69 -5.31
N VAL A 227 -10.60 -14.07 -4.34
CA VAL A 227 -11.13 -12.94 -3.57
C VAL A 227 -10.18 -11.73 -3.66
N SER A 228 -10.62 -10.58 -3.18
CA SER A 228 -9.87 -9.32 -3.29
C SER A 228 -9.16 -8.90 -1.99
N SER A 229 -9.21 -9.70 -0.92
CA SER A 229 -8.53 -9.39 0.35
C SER A 229 -8.24 -10.68 1.14
N PHE A 230 -7.24 -10.63 2.02
CA PHE A 230 -6.92 -11.76 2.91
C PHE A 230 -8.00 -11.98 3.97
N SER A 231 -8.62 -10.92 4.47
CA SER A 231 -9.73 -11.05 5.43
C SER A 231 -10.94 -11.74 4.81
N MET A 232 -11.28 -11.40 3.56
CA MET A 232 -12.33 -12.11 2.82
C MET A 232 -11.96 -13.58 2.62
N LEU A 233 -10.69 -13.87 2.28
CA LEU A 233 -10.19 -15.23 2.08
C LEU A 233 -10.40 -16.09 3.34
N ILE A 234 -9.97 -15.61 4.51
CA ILE A 234 -10.13 -16.35 5.77
C ILE A 234 -11.60 -16.61 6.09
N ASN A 235 -12.47 -15.61 5.90
CA ASN A 235 -13.89 -15.76 6.18
C ASN A 235 -14.58 -16.79 5.27
N GLN A 236 -14.12 -16.91 4.01
CA GLN A 236 -14.68 -17.88 3.05
C GLN A 236 -14.16 -19.33 3.25
N LEU A 237 -13.18 -19.55 4.12
CA LEU A 237 -12.76 -20.90 4.48
C LEU A 237 -13.81 -21.61 5.36
N ILE A 238 -14.56 -20.86 6.16
CA ILE A 238 -15.48 -21.41 7.15
C ILE A 238 -16.56 -22.26 6.48
N GLY A 239 -16.69 -23.51 6.91
CA GLY A 239 -17.66 -24.47 6.37
C GLY A 239 -17.28 -25.09 5.03
N THR A 240 -16.02 -24.91 4.57
CA THR A 240 -15.54 -25.47 3.29
C THR A 240 -14.35 -26.41 3.49
N ASN A 241 -14.01 -27.17 2.43
CA ASN A 241 -12.78 -27.95 2.37
C ASN A 241 -11.64 -27.22 1.63
N LEU A 242 -11.78 -25.91 1.42
CA LEU A 242 -10.75 -25.12 0.76
C LEU A 242 -9.50 -24.95 1.62
N ILE A 243 -8.38 -24.80 0.94
CA ILE A 243 -7.07 -24.50 1.52
C ILE A 243 -6.68 -23.08 1.12
N ALA A 244 -6.16 -22.31 2.07
CA ALA A 244 -5.57 -21.01 1.80
C ALA A 244 -4.07 -21.02 2.10
N THR A 245 -3.31 -20.23 1.36
CA THR A 245 -1.91 -19.91 1.69
C THR A 245 -1.85 -18.42 2.02
N VAL A 246 -1.49 -18.11 3.25
CA VAL A 246 -1.49 -16.74 3.77
C VAL A 246 -0.24 -16.46 4.61
N HIS A 247 -0.03 -15.21 4.97
CA HIS A 247 1.06 -14.79 5.85
C HIS A 247 0.87 -15.34 7.26
N GLU A 248 1.91 -15.87 7.87
CA GLU A 248 1.86 -16.53 9.19
C GLU A 248 1.33 -15.60 10.28
N ARG A 249 1.87 -14.37 10.35
CA ARG A 249 1.43 -13.40 11.37
C ARG A 249 -0.03 -13.03 11.25
N PHE A 250 -0.52 -12.93 10.03
CA PHE A 250 -1.93 -12.70 9.73
C PHE A 250 -2.79 -13.91 10.13
N ALA A 251 -2.36 -15.12 9.82
CA ALA A 251 -3.07 -16.35 10.22
C ALA A 251 -3.19 -16.43 11.73
N HIS A 252 -2.11 -16.18 12.48
CA HIS A 252 -2.12 -16.16 13.94
C HIS A 252 -2.99 -15.03 14.52
N TYR A 253 -3.02 -13.86 13.90
CA TYR A 253 -3.94 -12.80 14.30
C TYR A 253 -5.40 -13.25 14.16
N TYR A 254 -5.77 -13.82 13.02
CA TYR A 254 -7.15 -14.24 12.76
C TYR A 254 -7.58 -15.49 13.52
N SER A 255 -6.68 -16.41 13.85
CA SER A 255 -7.00 -17.61 14.63
C SER A 255 -7.56 -17.30 16.03
N GLN A 256 -7.39 -16.08 16.51
CA GLN A 256 -7.98 -15.61 17.77
C GLN A 256 -9.48 -15.29 17.64
N TYR A 257 -9.98 -15.11 16.42
CA TYR A 257 -11.35 -14.65 16.14
C TYR A 257 -12.17 -15.65 15.33
N VAL A 258 -11.52 -16.51 14.56
CA VAL A 258 -12.17 -17.46 13.66
C VAL A 258 -11.59 -18.87 13.83
N PRO A 259 -12.42 -19.93 13.66
CA PRO A 259 -12.01 -21.32 13.87
C PRO A 259 -11.21 -21.82 12.65
N ILE A 260 -9.92 -21.50 12.59
CA ILE A 260 -8.98 -21.96 11.56
C ILE A 260 -7.85 -22.76 12.17
N SER A 261 -7.33 -23.74 11.43
CA SER A 261 -6.13 -24.51 11.73
C SER A 261 -5.00 -24.08 10.82
N ILE A 262 -3.83 -23.82 11.42
CA ILE A 262 -2.65 -23.29 10.75
C ILE A 262 -1.59 -24.38 10.68
N PHE A 263 -0.99 -24.56 9.51
CA PHE A 263 0.05 -25.54 9.25
C PHE A 263 1.26 -24.88 8.61
N PRO A 264 2.47 -25.35 8.84
CA PRO A 264 3.63 -24.96 8.03
C PRO A 264 3.30 -25.15 6.54
N SER A 265 3.81 -24.28 5.70
CA SER A 265 3.67 -24.48 4.25
C SER A 265 4.30 -25.82 3.85
N PRO A 266 3.56 -26.74 3.20
CA PRO A 266 4.14 -27.98 2.72
C PRO A 266 5.06 -27.78 1.51
N ILE A 267 5.00 -26.59 0.89
CA ILE A 267 5.92 -26.16 -0.17
C ILE A 267 7.05 -25.37 0.47
N PRO A 268 8.33 -25.64 0.13
CA PRO A 268 9.46 -24.93 0.70
C PRO A 268 9.50 -23.48 0.16
N VAL A 269 9.00 -22.56 0.96
CA VAL A 269 9.00 -21.12 0.68
C VAL A 269 9.88 -20.42 1.73
N GLN A 270 10.83 -19.61 1.25
CA GLN A 270 11.68 -18.82 2.15
C GLN A 270 10.88 -17.68 2.80
N PRO A 271 11.19 -17.32 4.03
CA PRO A 271 10.69 -16.08 4.62
C PRO A 271 11.02 -14.87 3.75
N PHE A 272 10.12 -13.91 3.74
CA PHE A 272 10.29 -12.66 3.00
C PHE A 272 10.24 -11.46 3.95
N ALA A 273 10.96 -10.40 3.57
CA ALA A 273 10.92 -9.16 4.32
C ALA A 273 9.71 -8.33 3.92
N VAL A 274 8.98 -7.80 4.90
CA VAL A 274 8.03 -6.71 4.71
C VAL A 274 8.77 -5.41 4.96
N LYS A 275 8.69 -4.50 4.00
CA LYS A 275 9.40 -3.23 4.01
C LYS A 275 8.43 -2.05 4.01
N LEU A 276 8.90 -0.97 4.58
CA LEU A 276 8.29 0.34 4.50
C LEU A 276 9.08 1.19 3.50
N GLN A 277 8.37 1.85 2.58
CA GLN A 277 8.94 2.68 1.53
C GLN A 277 8.26 4.04 1.51
N TRP A 278 9.02 5.08 1.17
CA TRP A 278 8.55 6.47 1.06
C TRP A 278 9.22 7.17 -0.11
N HIS A 279 8.66 8.29 -0.54
CA HIS A 279 9.28 9.07 -1.61
C HIS A 279 10.63 9.65 -1.15
N ARG A 280 11.65 9.60 -2.01
CA ARG A 280 13.04 10.03 -1.69
C ARG A 280 13.14 11.44 -1.12
N PHE A 281 12.27 12.37 -1.52
CA PHE A 281 12.27 13.74 -1.02
C PHE A 281 11.66 13.91 0.37
N HIS A 282 10.89 12.94 0.84
CA HIS A 282 10.33 12.92 2.18
C HIS A 282 11.25 12.28 3.24
N THR A 283 12.49 11.92 2.87
CA THR A 283 13.44 11.31 3.82
C THR A 283 13.74 12.21 5.02
N SER A 284 13.74 13.53 4.83
CA SER A 284 13.95 14.53 5.89
C SER A 284 12.65 15.13 6.44
N ASP A 285 11.49 14.70 5.98
CA ASP A 285 10.19 15.12 6.50
C ASP A 285 9.99 14.58 7.92
N ALA A 286 9.83 15.50 8.89
CA ALA A 286 9.75 15.14 10.30
C ALA A 286 8.50 14.31 10.64
N GLY A 287 7.37 14.53 9.94
CA GLY A 287 6.15 13.75 10.11
C GLY A 287 6.30 12.33 9.59
N ILE A 288 6.92 12.18 8.41
CA ILE A 288 7.24 10.85 7.84
C ILE A 288 8.23 10.12 8.74
N GLN A 289 9.28 10.78 9.24
CA GLN A 289 10.23 10.19 10.17
C GLN A 289 9.56 9.73 11.47
N TRP A 290 8.64 10.54 12.00
CA TRP A 290 7.87 10.19 13.19
C TRP A 290 7.00 8.94 12.95
N LEU A 291 6.26 8.88 11.85
CA LEU A 291 5.40 7.74 11.55
C LEU A 291 6.20 6.47 11.25
N ARG A 292 7.34 6.58 10.56
CA ARG A 292 8.30 5.49 10.34
C ARG A 292 8.82 4.93 11.67
N ARG A 293 9.21 5.81 12.60
CA ARG A 293 9.66 5.42 13.94
C ARG A 293 8.60 4.56 14.63
N ILE A 294 7.33 5.00 14.64
CA ILE A 294 6.24 4.24 15.27
C ILE A 294 6.09 2.85 14.64
N PHE A 295 6.09 2.76 13.29
CA PHE A 295 5.99 1.47 12.63
C PHE A 295 7.19 0.56 12.94
N SER A 296 8.40 1.10 12.97
CA SER A 296 9.62 0.33 13.30
C SER A 296 9.61 -0.16 14.75
N GLU A 297 9.18 0.66 15.71
CA GLU A 297 9.03 0.27 17.11
C GLU A 297 7.99 -0.85 17.28
N VAL A 298 6.83 -0.72 16.63
CA VAL A 298 5.80 -1.76 16.65
C VAL A 298 6.30 -3.05 15.99
N ALA A 299 7.02 -2.92 14.88
CA ALA A 299 7.60 -4.08 14.19
C ALA A 299 8.64 -4.81 15.06
N ALA A 300 9.43 -4.09 15.84
CA ALA A 300 10.40 -4.67 16.76
C ALA A 300 9.77 -5.48 17.90
N GLU A 301 8.50 -5.23 18.22
CA GLU A 301 7.73 -5.99 19.23
C GLU A 301 7.09 -7.27 18.67
N LEU A 302 7.14 -7.46 17.36
CA LEU A 302 6.69 -8.70 16.74
C LEU A 302 7.68 -9.81 17.10
N GLY A 303 7.22 -10.83 17.79
CA GLY A 303 8.02 -12.02 18.12
C GLY A 303 8.56 -12.74 16.87
N PRO A 304 9.41 -13.74 17.05
CA PRO A 304 9.88 -14.59 15.95
C PRO A 304 8.70 -15.29 15.26
N LEU A 305 8.94 -15.79 14.03
CA LEU A 305 8.02 -16.67 13.34
C LEU A 305 7.96 -18.04 14.07
N SER A 306 6.77 -18.66 14.08
CA SER A 306 6.55 -19.90 14.83
C SER A 306 7.10 -21.12 14.09
N TYR A 307 7.12 -21.07 12.75
CA TYR A 307 7.58 -22.17 11.92
C TYR A 307 8.95 -21.85 11.32
N ASN A 308 9.95 -22.65 11.66
CA ASN A 308 11.28 -22.54 11.04
C ASN A 308 11.23 -23.18 9.65
N SER A 309 11.33 -22.38 8.61
CA SER A 309 11.32 -22.82 7.21
C SER A 309 12.68 -23.40 6.73
N ALA A 310 13.58 -23.73 7.65
CA ALA A 310 14.82 -24.42 7.28
C ALA A 310 14.47 -25.86 6.79
N PRO A 311 14.86 -26.27 5.58
CA PRO A 311 14.70 -27.64 5.16
C PRO A 311 15.47 -28.53 6.15
N LYS A 312 14.79 -29.47 6.76
CA LYS A 312 15.50 -30.58 7.40
C LYS A 312 16.26 -31.30 6.28
N SER A 313 17.57 -31.16 6.31
CA SER A 313 18.54 -31.84 5.44
C SER A 313 18.34 -33.34 5.41
#